data_1c2d997b6edbf66639a703f8da94c58c
#
_entry.id   1c2d997b6edbf66639a703f8da94c58c
#
_cell.length_a   1.000
_cell.length_b   1.000
_cell.length_c   1.000
_cell.angle_alpha   90.00
_cell.angle_beta   90.00
_cell.angle_gamma   90.00
#
_symmetry.space_group_name_H-M   'P 1'
#
loop_
_entity.id
_entity.type
_entity.pdbx_description
1 polymer ?
#
loop_
_entity_poly.entity_id
_entity_poly.type
_entity_poly.pdbx_seq_one_letter_code
_entity_poly.pdbx_strand_id
1 'polypeptide(L)'
;MTGSPLTWLSDQLFTMGVLSDALIWVVMLLFAAAGITEWYGRRSGTDLMQQARVTATTAWVGFGLFWLNSVPFWWFEHQSFVEALLALIGAPACFYAAYELYTGRTTLFVLSRAIAVMGFIYLPFETIPAITVGGVSLPAPRQYLIEVTTVITGWIISAAGYSPALVESPEGFMATYQWTLSDGHIYNVYIVLACTGLGSIAVFSGLIAAVRAPLSRKLRALAVAVPIIFVLNVFRTAFISIAAGNQLMHWFPDAVLFLFGETNPYRVSFLVSDRILSQLGAVVALMAITYLVVRELPELLTVLEDVLYLLTGEDHDLQAALELPREPVAEQPGASQGD
;
A
#
# COMPACT_ATOMS: atom_id res chain seq x y z
N MET A 1 18.67 16.06 -29.48
CA MET A 1 17.58 15.17 -29.06
C MET A 1 16.97 14.55 -30.32
N THR A 2 17.52 13.44 -30.78
CA THR A 2 17.09 12.74 -32.02
C THR A 2 16.99 11.24 -31.73
N GLY A 3 16.24 10.90 -30.69
CA GLY A 3 15.82 9.51 -30.50
C GLY A 3 14.62 9.22 -31.40
N SER A 4 14.60 8.06 -32.06
CA SER A 4 13.43 7.64 -32.81
C SER A 4 12.20 7.51 -31.87
N PRO A 5 10.96 7.68 -32.37
CA PRO A 5 9.76 7.47 -31.54
C PRO A 5 9.74 6.10 -30.85
N LEU A 6 10.38 5.10 -31.46
CA LEU A 6 10.50 3.74 -30.92
C LEU A 6 11.47 3.66 -29.72
N THR A 7 12.59 4.38 -29.75
CA THR A 7 13.53 4.43 -28.60
C THR A 7 12.91 5.20 -27.43
N TRP A 8 12.20 6.29 -27.69
CA TRP A 8 11.45 6.99 -26.66
C TRP A 8 10.36 6.08 -26.01
N LEU A 9 9.62 5.34 -26.84
CA LEU A 9 8.59 4.42 -26.33
C LEU A 9 9.19 3.26 -25.53
N SER A 10 10.33 2.69 -25.98
CA SER A 10 11.02 1.65 -25.20
C SER A 10 11.52 2.17 -23.87
N ASP A 11 12.12 3.36 -23.83
CA ASP A 11 12.58 3.98 -22.59
C ASP A 11 11.42 4.22 -21.62
N GLN A 12 10.27 4.70 -22.13
CA GLN A 12 9.08 4.92 -21.30
C GLN A 12 8.40 3.63 -20.84
N LEU A 13 8.52 2.52 -21.57
CA LEU A 13 7.95 1.22 -21.18
C LEU A 13 8.75 0.54 -20.07
N PHE A 14 10.03 0.88 -19.88
CA PHE A 14 10.90 0.26 -18.89
C PHE A 14 11.29 1.19 -17.74
N THR A 15 10.83 2.44 -17.74
CA THR A 15 11.01 3.39 -16.65
C THR A 15 9.67 3.75 -16.03
N MET A 16 9.64 3.89 -14.69
CA MET A 16 8.45 4.42 -14.00
C MET A 16 8.33 5.92 -14.28
N GLY A 17 7.44 6.29 -15.20
CA GLY A 17 7.25 7.65 -15.66
C GLY A 17 5.79 7.94 -16.02
N VAL A 18 5.55 9.02 -16.76
CA VAL A 18 4.22 9.52 -17.11
C VAL A 18 3.29 8.45 -17.71
N LEU A 19 3.83 7.51 -18.50
CA LEU A 19 3.03 6.42 -19.08
C LEU A 19 2.62 5.40 -18.01
N SER A 20 3.50 5.05 -17.09
CA SER A 20 3.17 4.16 -15.97
C SER A 20 2.13 4.79 -15.04
N ASP A 21 2.25 6.10 -14.77
CA ASP A 21 1.29 6.86 -13.98
C ASP A 21 -0.08 6.92 -14.69
N ALA A 22 -0.09 7.18 -15.99
CA ALA A 22 -1.31 7.17 -16.78
C ALA A 22 -1.96 5.78 -16.80
N LEU A 23 -1.17 4.72 -16.99
CA LEU A 23 -1.65 3.33 -16.97
C LEU A 23 -2.32 3.00 -15.63
N ILE A 24 -1.65 3.29 -14.51
CA ILE A 24 -2.21 2.94 -13.19
C ILE A 24 -3.48 3.75 -12.90
N TRP A 25 -3.57 5.01 -13.31
CA TRP A 25 -4.81 5.80 -13.17
C TRP A 25 -5.95 5.23 -14.02
N VAL A 26 -5.68 4.84 -15.28
CA VAL A 26 -6.69 4.17 -16.13
C VAL A 26 -7.16 2.86 -15.48
N VAL A 27 -6.25 2.07 -14.95
CA VAL A 27 -6.58 0.82 -14.24
C VAL A 27 -7.47 1.09 -13.02
N MET A 28 -7.17 2.10 -12.21
CA MET A 28 -7.99 2.46 -11.05
C MET A 28 -9.39 2.93 -11.46
N LEU A 29 -9.48 3.73 -12.53
CA LEU A 29 -10.77 4.15 -13.08
C LEU A 29 -11.58 2.96 -13.62
N LEU A 30 -10.95 1.99 -14.27
CA LEU A 30 -11.61 0.76 -14.72
C LEU A 30 -12.12 -0.08 -13.54
N PHE A 31 -11.32 -0.24 -12.47
CA PHE A 31 -11.78 -0.92 -11.26
C PHE A 31 -12.97 -0.20 -10.60
N ALA A 32 -12.93 1.13 -10.52
CA ALA A 32 -14.03 1.93 -10.01
C ALA A 32 -15.30 1.80 -10.88
N ALA A 33 -15.13 1.90 -12.20
CA ALA A 33 -16.22 1.72 -13.15
C ALA A 33 -16.87 0.33 -13.04
N ALA A 34 -16.07 -0.71 -12.94
CA ALA A 34 -16.55 -2.08 -12.73
C ALA A 34 -17.35 -2.21 -11.42
N GLY A 35 -16.85 -1.65 -10.32
CA GLY A 35 -17.54 -1.65 -9.04
C GLY A 35 -18.87 -0.88 -9.05
N ILE A 36 -18.90 0.28 -9.72
CA ILE A 36 -20.12 1.09 -9.90
C ILE A 36 -21.14 0.34 -10.78
N THR A 37 -20.68 -0.24 -11.88
CA THR A 37 -21.55 -1.00 -12.82
C THR A 37 -22.14 -2.23 -12.13
N GLU A 38 -21.34 -2.97 -11.35
CA GLU A 38 -21.82 -4.10 -10.55
C GLU A 38 -22.88 -3.64 -9.52
N TRP A 39 -22.60 -2.57 -8.77
CA TRP A 39 -23.52 -2.05 -7.78
C TRP A 39 -24.85 -1.59 -8.39
N TYR A 40 -24.76 -0.83 -9.49
CA TYR A 40 -25.94 -0.33 -10.19
C TYR A 40 -26.76 -1.47 -10.80
N GLY A 41 -26.12 -2.45 -11.48
CA GLY A 41 -26.79 -3.61 -12.06
C GLY A 41 -27.57 -4.42 -11.05
N ARG A 42 -26.97 -4.65 -9.86
CA ARG A 42 -27.65 -5.34 -8.75
C ARG A 42 -28.85 -4.57 -8.20
N ARG A 43 -28.78 -3.23 -8.17
CA ARG A 43 -29.82 -2.39 -7.61
C ARG A 43 -31.00 -2.16 -8.58
N SER A 44 -30.71 -2.02 -9.85
CA SER A 44 -31.71 -1.73 -10.88
C SER A 44 -32.35 -3.00 -11.51
N GLY A 45 -31.84 -4.19 -11.18
CA GLY A 45 -32.25 -5.45 -11.81
C GLY A 45 -31.89 -5.54 -13.29
N THR A 46 -30.97 -4.69 -13.77
CA THR A 46 -30.49 -4.70 -15.15
C THR A 46 -29.34 -5.69 -15.31
N ASP A 47 -29.26 -6.36 -16.47
CA ASP A 47 -28.19 -7.32 -16.77
C ASP A 47 -26.89 -6.59 -17.16
N LEU A 48 -26.33 -5.82 -16.21
CA LEU A 48 -25.03 -5.16 -16.36
C LEU A 48 -23.88 -6.00 -15.79
N MET A 49 -24.16 -7.17 -15.25
CA MET A 49 -23.14 -8.02 -14.63
C MET A 49 -22.06 -8.45 -15.61
N GLN A 50 -22.42 -8.74 -16.87
CA GLN A 50 -21.46 -9.09 -17.90
C GLN A 50 -20.54 -7.90 -18.22
N GLN A 51 -21.08 -6.69 -18.33
CA GLN A 51 -20.28 -5.48 -18.55
C GLN A 51 -19.33 -5.21 -17.38
N ALA A 52 -19.83 -5.29 -16.14
CA ALA A 52 -19.01 -5.15 -14.95
C ALA A 52 -17.86 -6.17 -14.91
N ARG A 53 -18.15 -7.42 -15.29
CA ARG A 53 -17.16 -8.50 -15.38
C ARG A 53 -16.08 -8.21 -16.41
N VAL A 54 -16.46 -7.84 -17.63
CA VAL A 54 -15.50 -7.50 -18.70
C VAL A 54 -14.63 -6.31 -18.28
N THR A 55 -15.24 -5.26 -17.73
CA THR A 55 -14.50 -4.08 -17.27
C THR A 55 -13.50 -4.42 -16.15
N ALA A 56 -13.92 -5.21 -15.15
CA ALA A 56 -13.02 -5.63 -14.08
C ALA A 56 -11.91 -6.56 -14.60
N THR A 57 -12.21 -7.49 -15.51
CA THR A 57 -11.21 -8.35 -16.15
C THR A 57 -10.17 -7.50 -16.88
N THR A 58 -10.60 -6.48 -17.65
CA THR A 58 -9.69 -5.55 -18.33
C THR A 58 -8.82 -4.78 -17.32
N ALA A 59 -9.40 -4.34 -16.21
CA ALA A 59 -8.66 -3.67 -15.13
C ALA A 59 -7.59 -4.58 -14.53
N TRP A 60 -7.90 -5.85 -14.26
CA TRP A 60 -6.94 -6.83 -13.74
C TRP A 60 -5.81 -7.12 -14.72
N VAL A 61 -6.11 -7.24 -16.03
CA VAL A 61 -5.08 -7.37 -17.07
C VAL A 61 -4.18 -6.14 -17.11
N GLY A 62 -4.78 -4.94 -17.11
CA GLY A 62 -4.02 -3.67 -17.05
C GLY A 62 -3.14 -3.56 -15.80
N PHE A 63 -3.64 -4.03 -14.66
CA PHE A 63 -2.89 -4.04 -13.39
C PHE A 63 -1.71 -5.02 -13.45
N GLY A 64 -1.90 -6.20 -14.04
CA GLY A 64 -0.81 -7.14 -14.30
C GLY A 64 0.26 -6.57 -15.22
N LEU A 65 -0.14 -5.85 -16.27
CA LEU A 65 0.80 -5.16 -17.16
C LEU A 65 1.57 -4.04 -16.45
N PHE A 66 0.92 -3.28 -15.55
CA PHE A 66 1.58 -2.29 -14.70
C PHE A 66 2.66 -2.94 -13.83
N TRP A 67 2.37 -4.05 -13.16
CA TRP A 67 3.34 -4.77 -12.35
C TRP A 67 4.51 -5.30 -13.18
N LEU A 68 4.26 -5.87 -14.36
CA LEU A 68 5.34 -6.29 -15.28
C LEU A 68 6.22 -5.11 -15.70
N ASN A 69 5.61 -3.96 -15.99
CA ASN A 69 6.34 -2.74 -16.34
C ASN A 69 7.21 -2.21 -15.19
N SER A 70 6.80 -2.44 -13.94
CA SER A 70 7.54 -1.97 -12.76
C SER A 70 8.75 -2.85 -12.38
N VAL A 71 8.82 -4.11 -12.85
CA VAL A 71 9.90 -5.05 -12.50
C VAL A 71 11.29 -4.51 -12.84
N PRO A 72 11.57 -3.99 -14.07
CA PRO A 72 12.89 -3.46 -14.40
C PRO A 72 13.31 -2.30 -13.51
N PHE A 73 12.39 -1.40 -13.18
CA PHE A 73 12.65 -0.28 -12.28
C PHE A 73 13.11 -0.76 -10.90
N TRP A 74 12.35 -1.67 -10.28
CA TRP A 74 12.70 -2.20 -8.97
C TRP A 74 14.00 -3.00 -8.97
N TRP A 75 14.26 -3.73 -10.07
CA TRP A 75 15.44 -4.58 -10.17
C TRP A 75 16.73 -3.80 -10.47
N PHE A 76 16.70 -2.89 -11.45
CA PHE A 76 17.90 -2.25 -11.97
C PHE A 76 18.14 -0.82 -11.43
N GLU A 77 17.07 -0.03 -11.27
CA GLU A 77 17.20 1.37 -10.85
C GLU A 77 17.14 1.50 -9.34
N HIS A 78 16.11 0.94 -8.71
CA HIS A 78 15.91 1.06 -7.27
C HIS A 78 16.64 -0.01 -6.45
N GLN A 79 17.16 -1.05 -7.12
CA GLN A 79 17.90 -2.17 -6.52
C GLN A 79 17.17 -2.81 -5.32
N SER A 80 15.86 -2.86 -5.37
CA SER A 80 15.01 -3.45 -4.37
C SER A 80 14.48 -4.80 -4.85
N PHE A 81 15.21 -5.86 -4.51
CA PHE A 81 14.89 -7.22 -4.97
C PHE A 81 13.56 -7.75 -4.43
N VAL A 82 13.15 -7.30 -3.23
CA VAL A 82 11.88 -7.71 -2.63
C VAL A 82 10.70 -7.17 -3.42
N GLU A 83 10.71 -5.87 -3.75
CA GLU A 83 9.67 -5.23 -4.55
C GLU A 83 9.66 -5.77 -5.99
N ALA A 84 10.83 -6.03 -6.57
CA ALA A 84 10.91 -6.67 -7.88
C ALA A 84 10.30 -8.07 -7.89
N LEU A 85 10.58 -8.88 -6.85
CA LEU A 85 10.01 -10.22 -6.69
C LEU A 85 8.50 -10.16 -6.47
N LEU A 86 8.02 -9.23 -5.63
CA LEU A 86 6.58 -9.02 -5.41
C LEU A 86 5.86 -8.59 -6.68
N ALA A 87 6.47 -7.70 -7.49
CA ALA A 87 5.92 -7.31 -8.79
C ALA A 87 5.87 -8.49 -9.77
N LEU A 88 6.93 -9.31 -9.78
CA LEU A 88 7.04 -10.50 -10.63
C LEU A 88 6.00 -11.58 -10.27
N ILE A 89 5.68 -11.75 -8.98
CA ILE A 89 4.62 -12.66 -8.50
C ILE A 89 3.25 -12.02 -8.68
N GLY A 90 3.12 -10.72 -8.41
CA GLY A 90 1.88 -9.98 -8.49
C GLY A 90 1.29 -9.95 -9.90
N ALA A 91 2.13 -9.86 -10.93
CA ALA A 91 1.65 -9.81 -12.31
C ALA A 91 0.92 -11.10 -12.74
N PRO A 92 1.48 -12.32 -12.59
CA PRO A 92 0.75 -13.57 -12.84
C PRO A 92 -0.53 -13.69 -11.99
N ALA A 93 -0.49 -13.29 -10.72
CA ALA A 93 -1.66 -13.31 -9.84
C ALA A 93 -2.78 -12.40 -10.38
N CYS A 94 -2.44 -11.23 -10.93
CA CYS A 94 -3.41 -10.34 -11.58
C CYS A 94 -4.03 -10.99 -12.84
N PHE A 95 -3.24 -11.65 -13.67
CA PHE A 95 -3.77 -12.36 -14.84
C PHE A 95 -4.64 -13.55 -14.44
N TYR A 96 -4.27 -14.27 -13.37
CA TYR A 96 -5.08 -15.34 -12.83
C TYR A 96 -6.40 -14.80 -12.26
N ALA A 97 -6.37 -13.70 -11.50
CA ALA A 97 -7.58 -13.04 -11.03
C ALA A 97 -8.49 -12.57 -12.20
N ALA A 98 -7.89 -12.05 -13.27
CA ALA A 98 -8.62 -11.71 -14.50
C ALA A 98 -9.33 -12.93 -15.12
N TYR A 99 -8.65 -14.07 -15.20
CA TYR A 99 -9.19 -15.32 -15.71
C TYR A 99 -10.35 -15.83 -14.84
N GLU A 100 -10.16 -15.92 -13.52
CA GLU A 100 -11.17 -16.38 -12.57
C GLU A 100 -12.43 -15.48 -12.59
N LEU A 101 -12.23 -14.17 -12.65
CA LEU A 101 -13.34 -13.23 -12.76
C LEU A 101 -14.09 -13.37 -14.07
N TYR A 102 -13.38 -13.58 -15.19
CA TYR A 102 -13.98 -13.80 -16.50
C TYR A 102 -14.78 -15.11 -16.54
N THR A 103 -14.28 -16.17 -15.92
CA THR A 103 -14.94 -17.49 -15.87
C THR A 103 -16.13 -17.53 -14.90
N GLY A 104 -16.28 -16.54 -14.01
CA GLY A 104 -17.50 -16.37 -13.22
C GLY A 104 -17.33 -16.21 -11.71
N ARG A 105 -16.11 -16.17 -11.18
CA ARG A 105 -15.87 -15.98 -9.73
C ARG A 105 -16.16 -14.53 -9.33
N THR A 106 -17.42 -14.25 -8.98
CA THR A 106 -17.92 -12.90 -8.68
C THR A 106 -17.46 -12.36 -7.32
N THR A 107 -16.90 -13.19 -6.44
CA THR A 107 -16.33 -12.77 -5.14
C THR A 107 -15.18 -11.78 -5.34
N LEU A 108 -14.39 -11.94 -6.40
CA LEU A 108 -13.27 -11.06 -6.76
C LEU A 108 -13.65 -9.59 -7.05
N PHE A 109 -14.95 -9.28 -7.21
CA PHE A 109 -15.39 -7.87 -7.25
C PHE A 109 -15.12 -7.13 -5.94
N VAL A 110 -15.09 -7.82 -4.80
CA VAL A 110 -14.74 -7.20 -3.52
C VAL A 110 -13.28 -6.75 -3.56
N LEU A 111 -12.39 -7.63 -4.03
CA LEU A 111 -10.97 -7.31 -4.17
C LEU A 111 -10.75 -6.17 -5.19
N SER A 112 -11.46 -6.19 -6.31
CA SER A 112 -11.42 -5.13 -7.33
C SER A 112 -11.81 -3.76 -6.74
N ARG A 113 -12.86 -3.70 -5.92
CA ARG A 113 -13.27 -2.47 -5.22
C ARG A 113 -12.24 -2.04 -4.18
N ALA A 114 -11.65 -2.98 -3.45
CA ALA A 114 -10.60 -2.68 -2.47
C ALA A 114 -9.40 -2.01 -3.14
N ILE A 115 -8.93 -2.55 -4.27
CA ILE A 115 -7.82 -1.99 -5.05
C ILE A 115 -8.18 -0.59 -5.58
N ALA A 116 -9.40 -0.39 -6.10
CA ALA A 116 -9.84 0.92 -6.55
C ALA A 116 -9.74 1.97 -5.44
N VAL A 117 -10.33 1.68 -4.27
CA VAL A 117 -10.31 2.63 -3.13
C VAL A 117 -8.89 2.86 -2.64
N MET A 118 -8.09 1.80 -2.51
CA MET A 118 -6.67 1.89 -2.14
C MET A 118 -5.91 2.81 -3.11
N GLY A 119 -6.09 2.63 -4.42
CA GLY A 119 -5.46 3.44 -5.44
C GLY A 119 -5.87 4.90 -5.35
N PHE A 120 -7.16 5.21 -5.21
CA PHE A 120 -7.64 6.60 -5.06
C PHE A 120 -7.16 7.28 -3.78
N ILE A 121 -6.81 6.53 -2.73
CA ILE A 121 -6.20 7.08 -1.52
C ILE A 121 -4.69 7.30 -1.71
N TYR A 122 -3.98 6.35 -2.32
CA TYR A 122 -2.51 6.36 -2.40
C TYR A 122 -1.97 7.18 -3.58
N LEU A 123 -2.51 6.99 -4.79
CA LEU A 123 -1.96 7.58 -6.01
C LEU A 123 -1.88 9.11 -6.03
N PRO A 124 -2.83 9.88 -5.45
CA PRO A 124 -2.70 11.33 -5.41
C PRO A 124 -1.41 11.82 -4.74
N PHE A 125 -0.95 11.10 -3.71
CA PHE A 125 0.30 11.43 -3.01
C PHE A 125 1.54 11.01 -3.79
N GLU A 126 1.45 9.97 -4.62
CA GLU A 126 2.58 9.48 -5.41
C GLU A 126 2.75 10.25 -6.71
N THR A 127 1.65 10.56 -7.39
CA THR A 127 1.70 11.02 -8.79
C THR A 127 1.41 12.51 -8.99
N ILE A 128 0.73 13.19 -8.04
CA ILE A 128 0.40 14.62 -8.21
C ILE A 128 1.62 15.47 -7.83
N PRO A 129 2.22 16.17 -8.81
CA PRO A 129 3.36 17.06 -8.54
C PRO A 129 2.91 18.37 -7.86
N ALA A 130 3.86 19.18 -7.40
CA ALA A 130 3.62 20.55 -7.01
C ALA A 130 3.10 21.37 -8.20
N ILE A 131 2.09 22.21 -7.97
CA ILE A 131 1.43 23.00 -9.02
C ILE A 131 1.56 24.47 -8.69
N THR A 132 1.98 25.27 -9.67
CA THR A 132 2.02 26.73 -9.54
C THR A 132 0.88 27.34 -10.35
N VAL A 133 -0.05 28.02 -9.66
CA VAL A 133 -1.21 28.69 -10.26
C VAL A 133 -1.18 30.17 -9.87
N GLY A 134 -1.12 31.05 -10.86
CA GLY A 134 -1.17 32.50 -10.61
C GLY A 134 -0.05 33.05 -9.73
N GLY A 135 1.14 32.41 -9.73
CA GLY A 135 2.28 32.80 -8.88
C GLY A 135 2.24 32.24 -7.45
N VAL A 136 1.21 31.47 -7.09
CA VAL A 136 1.15 30.73 -5.82
C VAL A 136 1.53 29.28 -6.09
N SER A 137 2.58 28.81 -5.41
CA SER A 137 3.01 27.42 -5.47
C SER A 137 2.23 26.62 -4.43
N LEU A 138 1.47 25.61 -4.91
CA LEU A 138 0.84 24.60 -4.07
C LEU A 138 1.79 23.41 -3.99
N PRO A 139 2.23 23.01 -2.79
CA PRO A 139 3.13 21.87 -2.64
C PRO A 139 2.45 20.56 -3.09
N ALA A 140 3.25 19.59 -3.51
CA ALA A 140 2.76 18.25 -3.80
C ALA A 140 2.07 17.65 -2.56
N PRO A 141 0.98 16.89 -2.71
CA PRO A 141 0.31 16.25 -1.56
C PRO A 141 1.27 15.40 -0.71
N ARG A 142 2.23 14.71 -1.34
CA ARG A 142 3.28 13.93 -0.66
C ARG A 142 4.15 14.79 0.24
N GLN A 143 4.54 15.99 -0.21
CA GLN A 143 5.38 16.91 0.56
C GLN A 143 4.68 17.26 1.89
N TYR A 144 3.42 17.69 1.82
CA TYR A 144 2.65 18.05 3.02
C TYR A 144 2.56 16.90 4.02
N LEU A 145 2.28 15.68 3.54
CA LEU A 145 2.17 14.50 4.39
C LEU A 145 3.53 14.13 5.03
N ILE A 146 4.62 14.21 4.27
CA ILE A 146 5.97 13.95 4.75
C ILE A 146 6.37 14.99 5.81
N GLU A 147 6.14 16.28 5.57
CA GLU A 147 6.47 17.36 6.51
C GLU A 147 5.70 17.19 7.84
N VAL A 148 4.39 16.92 7.78
CA VAL A 148 3.58 16.64 8.98
C VAL A 148 4.12 15.44 9.75
N THR A 149 4.41 14.34 9.05
CA THR A 149 5.00 13.14 9.67
C THR A 149 6.36 13.44 10.29
N THR A 150 7.19 14.23 9.61
CA THR A 150 8.51 14.67 10.13
C THR A 150 8.34 15.46 11.42
N VAL A 151 7.46 16.45 11.46
CA VAL A 151 7.24 17.26 12.68
C VAL A 151 6.80 16.39 13.86
N ILE A 152 5.84 15.49 13.66
CA ILE A 152 5.34 14.61 14.73
C ILE A 152 6.42 13.62 15.17
N THR A 153 7.18 13.05 14.23
CA THR A 153 8.34 12.20 14.53
C THR A 153 9.37 12.95 15.36
N GLY A 154 9.65 14.23 15.03
CA GLY A 154 10.57 15.09 15.78
C GLY A 154 10.15 15.31 17.23
N TRP A 155 8.86 15.43 17.51
CA TRP A 155 8.37 15.51 18.88
C TRP A 155 8.67 14.23 19.68
N ILE A 156 8.51 13.06 19.07
CA ILE A 156 8.83 11.78 19.72
C ILE A 156 10.34 11.65 19.96
N ILE A 157 11.16 12.02 18.96
CA ILE A 157 12.63 12.01 19.08
C ILE A 157 13.08 12.94 20.24
N SER A 158 12.49 14.14 20.30
CA SER A 158 12.77 15.11 21.36
C SER A 158 12.31 14.63 22.73
N ALA A 159 11.15 14.00 22.82
CA ALA A 159 10.64 13.40 24.05
C ALA A 159 11.52 12.23 24.54
N ALA A 160 12.20 11.53 23.63
CA ALA A 160 13.18 10.52 23.95
C ALA A 160 14.56 11.09 24.37
N GLY A 161 14.71 12.42 24.40
CA GLY A 161 15.92 13.10 24.85
C GLY A 161 16.96 13.35 23.74
N TYR A 162 16.60 13.22 22.49
CA TYR A 162 17.49 13.46 21.34
C TYR A 162 17.10 14.75 20.60
N SER A 163 18.07 15.39 19.95
CA SER A 163 17.88 16.65 19.23
C SER A 163 18.71 16.70 17.94
N PRO A 164 18.41 15.86 16.93
CA PRO A 164 19.05 15.96 15.63
C PRO A 164 18.69 17.29 14.95
N ALA A 165 19.55 17.79 14.09
CA ALA A 165 19.21 18.95 13.27
C ALA A 165 18.18 18.53 12.20
N LEU A 166 17.15 19.35 12.02
CA LEU A 166 16.21 19.18 10.91
C LEU A 166 16.70 20.00 9.71
N VAL A 167 16.95 19.35 8.57
CA VAL A 167 17.50 19.97 7.36
C VAL A 167 16.65 19.62 6.14
N GLU A 168 16.87 20.35 5.05
CA GLU A 168 16.20 20.08 3.78
C GLU A 168 16.58 18.70 3.23
N SER A 169 15.60 18.02 2.66
CA SER A 169 15.80 16.81 1.88
C SER A 169 16.30 17.14 0.46
N PRO A 170 16.79 16.16 -0.29
CA PRO A 170 17.12 16.35 -1.71
C PRO A 170 15.94 16.84 -2.56
N GLU A 171 14.71 16.70 -2.08
CA GLU A 171 13.49 17.18 -2.74
C GLU A 171 13.18 18.67 -2.44
N GLY A 172 13.99 19.35 -1.61
CA GLY A 172 13.87 20.79 -1.35
C GLY A 172 12.89 21.19 -0.24
N PHE A 173 12.54 20.28 0.69
CA PHE A 173 11.70 20.57 1.85
C PHE A 173 12.22 19.88 3.13
N MET A 174 11.78 20.36 4.29
CA MET A 174 12.28 19.94 5.61
C MET A 174 11.82 18.53 5.98
N ALA A 175 12.61 17.52 5.62
CA ALA A 175 12.28 16.11 5.83
C ALA A 175 13.48 15.22 6.15
N THR A 176 14.60 15.79 6.63
CA THR A 176 15.80 15.04 6.93
C THR A 176 16.28 15.33 8.35
N TYR A 177 16.44 14.27 9.16
CA TYR A 177 17.13 14.36 10.44
C TYR A 177 18.63 14.14 10.24
N GLN A 178 19.40 15.16 10.52
CA GLN A 178 20.86 15.11 10.47
C GLN A 178 21.40 14.82 11.88
N TRP A 179 22.14 13.74 12.00
CA TRP A 179 22.77 13.28 13.21
C TRP A 179 24.28 13.43 13.12
N THR A 180 24.92 13.92 14.19
CA THR A 180 26.38 13.95 14.31
C THR A 180 26.79 12.82 15.23
N LEU A 181 27.49 11.83 14.69
CA LEU A 181 28.00 10.69 15.45
C LEU A 181 29.18 11.09 16.34
N SER A 182 29.57 10.23 17.27
CA SER A 182 30.67 10.45 18.22
C SER A 182 32.05 10.62 17.56
N ASP A 183 32.22 10.09 16.34
CA ASP A 183 33.43 10.23 15.51
C ASP A 183 33.40 11.47 14.60
N GLY A 184 32.36 12.30 14.69
CA GLY A 184 32.15 13.47 13.86
C GLY A 184 31.52 13.19 12.49
N HIS A 185 31.22 11.92 12.18
CA HIS A 185 30.52 11.58 10.94
C HIS A 185 29.08 12.10 10.95
N ILE A 186 28.62 12.68 9.85
CA ILE A 186 27.26 13.16 9.66
C ILE A 186 26.42 12.05 9.04
N TYR A 187 25.37 11.64 9.72
CA TYR A 187 24.42 10.63 9.25
C TYR A 187 23.04 11.25 9.04
N ASN A 188 22.51 11.13 7.82
CA ASN A 188 21.22 11.68 7.44
C ASN A 188 20.16 10.59 7.37
N VAL A 189 19.04 10.81 8.05
CA VAL A 189 17.84 9.96 7.97
C VAL A 189 16.75 10.71 7.25
N TYR A 190 16.44 10.27 6.04
CA TYR A 190 15.43 10.88 5.18
C TYR A 190 14.04 10.32 5.52
N ILE A 191 13.09 11.23 5.73
CA ILE A 191 11.68 10.86 5.86
C ILE A 191 11.06 10.94 4.46
N VAL A 192 10.57 9.79 3.99
CA VAL A 192 9.98 9.63 2.66
C VAL A 192 8.51 9.21 2.79
N LEU A 193 7.77 9.17 1.68
CA LEU A 193 6.35 8.82 1.69
C LEU A 193 6.08 7.46 2.37
N ALA A 194 6.95 6.47 2.19
CA ALA A 194 6.86 5.17 2.87
C ALA A 194 6.91 5.27 4.41
N CYS A 195 7.51 6.35 4.96
CA CYS A 195 7.57 6.60 6.40
C CYS A 195 6.27 7.18 6.98
N THR A 196 5.29 7.54 6.16
CA THR A 196 4.04 8.17 6.61
C THR A 196 2.96 7.16 7.02
N GLY A 197 3.12 5.88 6.69
CA GLY A 197 2.11 4.84 6.90
C GLY A 197 0.97 4.87 5.90
N LEU A 198 0.99 5.78 4.91
CA LEU A 198 -0.06 5.95 3.92
C LEU A 198 -0.39 4.63 3.18
N GLY A 199 0.62 3.84 2.82
CA GLY A 199 0.41 2.55 2.16
C GLY A 199 -0.48 1.60 2.96
N SER A 200 -0.17 1.40 4.24
CA SER A 200 -0.98 0.55 5.14
C SER A 200 -2.38 1.15 5.37
N ILE A 201 -2.47 2.47 5.55
CA ILE A 201 -3.76 3.17 5.67
C ILE A 201 -4.60 2.96 4.41
N ALA A 202 -4.02 3.09 3.22
CA ALA A 202 -4.73 2.89 1.96
C ALA A 202 -5.23 1.44 1.81
N VAL A 203 -4.39 0.45 2.14
CA VAL A 203 -4.77 -0.98 2.10
C VAL A 203 -5.96 -1.26 3.02
N PHE A 204 -5.86 -0.90 4.31
CA PHE A 204 -6.95 -1.14 5.26
C PHE A 204 -8.21 -0.37 4.90
N SER A 205 -8.07 0.89 4.47
CA SER A 205 -9.22 1.70 4.02
C SER A 205 -9.89 1.09 2.78
N GLY A 206 -9.11 0.59 1.83
CA GLY A 206 -9.61 -0.10 0.66
C GLY A 206 -10.38 -1.38 1.02
N LEU A 207 -9.81 -2.22 1.86
CA LEU A 207 -10.44 -3.46 2.33
C LEU A 207 -11.73 -3.18 3.09
N ILE A 208 -11.71 -2.26 4.07
CA ILE A 208 -12.88 -1.87 4.86
C ILE A 208 -13.99 -1.26 3.97
N ALA A 209 -13.63 -0.42 3.01
CA ALA A 209 -14.60 0.20 2.10
C ALA A 209 -15.25 -0.82 1.16
N ALA A 210 -14.51 -1.83 0.72
CA ALA A 210 -14.94 -2.79 -0.29
C ALA A 210 -15.99 -3.79 0.20
N VAL A 211 -15.94 -4.20 1.45
CA VAL A 211 -16.88 -5.20 2.03
C VAL A 211 -18.28 -4.64 2.13
N ARG A 212 -19.27 -5.54 2.15
CA ARG A 212 -20.68 -5.17 2.28
C ARG A 212 -21.10 -5.16 3.75
N ALA A 213 -20.94 -4.02 4.39
CA ALA A 213 -21.32 -3.80 5.78
C ALA A 213 -21.97 -2.42 5.96
N PRO A 214 -22.75 -2.20 7.04
CA PRO A 214 -23.30 -0.89 7.37
C PRO A 214 -22.20 0.16 7.51
N LEU A 215 -22.47 1.39 7.03
CA LEU A 215 -21.49 2.49 7.06
C LEU A 215 -20.96 2.77 8.47
N SER A 216 -21.83 2.66 9.48
CA SER A 216 -21.43 2.86 10.89
C SER A 216 -20.36 1.88 11.36
N ARG A 217 -20.41 0.60 10.93
CA ARG A 217 -19.39 -0.41 11.26
C ARG A 217 -18.09 -0.12 10.52
N LYS A 218 -18.17 0.24 9.23
CA LYS A 218 -16.98 0.65 8.43
C LYS A 218 -16.27 1.85 9.04
N LEU A 219 -17.05 2.89 9.44
CA LEU A 219 -16.48 4.08 10.07
C LEU A 219 -15.82 3.76 11.42
N ARG A 220 -16.39 2.85 12.23
CA ARG A 220 -15.74 2.40 13.47
C ARG A 220 -14.44 1.65 13.18
N ALA A 221 -14.44 0.73 12.21
CA ALA A 221 -13.24 0.01 11.81
C ALA A 221 -12.13 0.96 11.32
N LEU A 222 -12.48 1.96 10.51
CA LEU A 222 -11.54 3.00 10.07
C LEU A 222 -11.03 3.85 11.23
N ALA A 223 -11.92 4.26 12.14
CA ALA A 223 -11.58 5.05 13.32
C ALA A 223 -10.62 4.30 14.29
N VAL A 224 -10.62 2.98 14.25
CA VAL A 224 -9.65 2.15 14.98
C VAL A 224 -8.36 1.96 14.16
N ALA A 225 -8.49 1.49 12.92
CA ALA A 225 -7.33 1.11 12.12
C ALA A 225 -6.42 2.30 11.76
N VAL A 226 -6.99 3.39 11.25
CA VAL A 226 -6.19 4.52 10.72
C VAL A 226 -5.32 5.19 11.79
N PRO A 227 -5.86 5.58 12.98
CA PRO A 227 -5.03 6.18 14.01
C PRO A 227 -3.96 5.22 14.55
N ILE A 228 -4.29 3.93 14.72
CA ILE A 228 -3.33 2.94 15.21
C ILE A 228 -2.18 2.79 14.21
N ILE A 229 -2.49 2.63 12.91
CA ILE A 229 -1.47 2.52 11.86
C ILE A 229 -0.58 3.77 11.85
N PHE A 230 -1.18 4.96 11.89
CA PHE A 230 -0.43 6.22 11.87
C PHE A 230 0.50 6.33 13.08
N VAL A 231 -0.01 6.12 14.29
CA VAL A 231 0.77 6.22 15.53
C VAL A 231 1.91 5.20 15.54
N LEU A 232 1.64 3.93 15.24
CA LEU A 232 2.68 2.89 15.18
C LEU A 232 3.75 3.22 14.13
N ASN A 233 3.36 3.77 13.00
CA ASN A 233 4.29 4.15 11.95
C ASN A 233 5.19 5.32 12.37
N VAL A 234 4.64 6.34 13.03
CA VAL A 234 5.44 7.46 13.55
C VAL A 234 6.43 6.99 14.61
N PHE A 235 6.02 6.10 15.53
CA PHE A 235 6.92 5.46 16.51
C PHE A 235 8.00 4.64 15.80
N ARG A 236 7.66 3.86 14.80
CA ARG A 236 8.62 3.12 13.96
C ARG A 236 9.66 4.07 13.36
N THR A 237 9.21 5.17 12.76
CA THR A 237 10.07 6.15 12.10
C THR A 237 11.01 6.83 13.12
N ALA A 238 10.51 7.20 14.30
CA ALA A 238 11.33 7.74 15.38
C ALA A 238 12.37 6.73 15.88
N PHE A 239 11.95 5.48 16.09
CA PHE A 239 12.84 4.38 16.49
C PHE A 239 13.98 4.18 15.48
N ILE A 240 13.66 4.09 14.18
CA ILE A 240 14.66 3.93 13.12
C ILE A 240 15.62 5.11 13.11
N SER A 241 15.10 6.35 13.20
CA SER A 241 15.92 7.56 13.21
C SER A 241 16.89 7.62 14.39
N ILE A 242 16.41 7.30 15.60
CA ILE A 242 17.24 7.26 16.80
C ILE A 242 18.28 6.14 16.71
N ALA A 243 17.87 4.93 16.32
CA ALA A 243 18.75 3.78 16.23
C ALA A 243 19.87 3.98 15.20
N ALA A 244 19.52 4.46 14.00
CA ALA A 244 20.47 4.73 12.94
C ALA A 244 21.38 5.93 13.28
N GLY A 245 20.78 7.03 13.76
CA GLY A 245 21.49 8.26 14.09
C GLY A 245 22.49 8.13 15.24
N ASN A 246 22.29 7.19 16.15
CA ASN A 246 23.21 6.91 17.27
C ASN A 246 23.94 5.57 17.15
N GLN A 247 23.82 4.89 16.03
CA GLN A 247 24.43 3.57 15.75
C GLN A 247 24.13 2.51 16.83
N LEU A 248 22.91 2.53 17.40
CA LEU A 248 22.52 1.66 18.52
C LEU A 248 22.38 0.19 18.14
N MET A 249 22.13 -0.11 16.87
CA MET A 249 21.87 -1.44 16.35
C MET A 249 22.99 -1.94 15.42
N HIS A 250 24.25 -1.62 15.78
CA HIS A 250 25.42 -2.03 15.01
C HIS A 250 25.81 -3.50 15.30
N TRP A 251 24.83 -4.42 15.07
CA TRP A 251 24.95 -5.84 15.36
C TRP A 251 25.43 -6.61 14.14
N PHE A 252 26.44 -7.49 14.33
CA PHE A 252 26.96 -8.38 13.29
C PHE A 252 27.24 -7.68 11.95
N PRO A 253 28.05 -6.60 11.91
CA PRO A 253 28.18 -5.73 10.74
C PRO A 253 28.53 -6.48 9.46
N ASP A 254 29.48 -7.41 9.49
CA ASP A 254 29.89 -8.15 8.30
C ASP A 254 28.78 -9.01 7.72
N ALA A 255 27.99 -9.67 8.58
CA ALA A 255 26.85 -10.49 8.16
C ALA A 255 25.73 -9.63 7.59
N VAL A 256 25.42 -8.48 8.23
CA VAL A 256 24.37 -7.56 7.76
C VAL A 256 24.79 -6.93 6.42
N LEU A 257 26.00 -6.42 6.31
CA LEU A 257 26.49 -5.83 5.07
C LEU A 257 26.50 -6.86 3.92
N PHE A 258 26.92 -8.08 4.19
CA PHE A 258 26.87 -9.16 3.20
C PHE A 258 25.44 -9.48 2.76
N LEU A 259 24.50 -9.61 3.73
CA LEU A 259 23.11 -9.96 3.46
C LEU A 259 22.40 -8.91 2.57
N PHE A 260 22.69 -7.62 2.80
CA PHE A 260 22.06 -6.51 2.08
C PHE A 260 22.89 -5.99 0.90
N GLY A 261 24.06 -6.59 0.62
CA GLY A 261 24.94 -6.17 -0.47
C GLY A 261 25.52 -4.76 -0.30
N GLU A 262 25.67 -4.31 0.96
CA GLU A 262 26.15 -2.98 1.32
C GLU A 262 27.62 -3.02 1.75
N THR A 263 28.29 -1.87 1.59
CA THR A 263 29.71 -1.73 1.97
C THR A 263 29.96 -0.67 3.03
N ASN A 264 28.96 0.21 3.27
CA ASN A 264 29.08 1.30 4.24
C ASN A 264 28.71 0.82 5.65
N PRO A 265 29.67 0.76 6.61
CA PRO A 265 29.41 0.27 7.96
C PRO A 265 28.43 1.14 8.74
N TYR A 266 28.33 2.44 8.45
CA TYR A 266 27.36 3.33 9.10
C TYR A 266 25.89 2.99 8.77
N ARG A 267 25.64 2.19 7.71
CA ARG A 267 24.30 1.74 7.37
C ARG A 267 23.81 0.53 8.15
N VAL A 268 24.69 -0.18 8.88
CA VAL A 268 24.34 -1.40 9.64
C VAL A 268 23.19 -1.14 10.60
N SER A 269 23.28 -0.08 11.41
CA SER A 269 22.23 0.25 12.39
C SER A 269 20.89 0.57 11.72
N PHE A 270 20.90 1.23 10.58
CA PHE A 270 19.70 1.49 9.79
C PHE A 270 19.11 0.17 9.23
N LEU A 271 19.94 -0.69 8.65
CA LEU A 271 19.48 -1.96 8.09
C LEU A 271 18.86 -2.87 9.14
N VAL A 272 19.49 -2.97 10.32
CA VAL A 272 18.95 -3.77 11.42
C VAL A 272 17.66 -3.18 11.95
N SER A 273 17.60 -1.87 12.22
CA SER A 273 16.42 -1.22 12.79
C SER A 273 15.25 -1.16 11.80
N ASP A 274 15.48 -0.81 10.52
CA ASP A 274 14.43 -0.67 9.51
C ASP A 274 14.08 -2.01 8.84
N ARG A 275 15.06 -2.70 8.27
CA ARG A 275 14.82 -3.86 7.41
C ARG A 275 14.59 -5.16 8.18
N ILE A 276 15.05 -5.27 9.42
CA ILE A 276 14.85 -6.47 10.23
C ILE A 276 13.81 -6.21 11.32
N LEU A 277 14.13 -5.38 12.32
CA LEU A 277 13.28 -5.22 13.50
C LEU A 277 11.95 -4.57 13.19
N SER A 278 11.97 -3.46 12.41
CA SER A 278 10.72 -2.76 12.06
C SER A 278 9.85 -3.58 11.10
N GLN A 279 10.42 -4.38 10.22
CA GLN A 279 9.64 -5.27 9.34
C GLN A 279 8.95 -6.37 10.15
N LEU A 280 9.67 -7.03 11.07
CA LEU A 280 9.07 -8.02 11.97
C LEU A 280 7.99 -7.40 12.85
N GLY A 281 8.27 -6.22 13.42
CA GLY A 281 7.29 -5.48 14.20
C GLY A 281 6.05 -5.08 13.39
N ALA A 282 6.23 -4.66 12.13
CA ALA A 282 5.13 -4.33 11.24
C ALA A 282 4.23 -5.53 10.93
N VAL A 283 4.80 -6.72 10.72
CA VAL A 283 4.01 -7.96 10.51
C VAL A 283 3.14 -8.24 11.73
N VAL A 284 3.71 -8.19 12.93
CA VAL A 284 2.96 -8.41 14.18
C VAL A 284 1.87 -7.35 14.36
N ALA A 285 2.20 -6.08 14.12
CA ALA A 285 1.24 -4.98 14.23
C ALA A 285 0.09 -5.14 13.22
N LEU A 286 0.39 -5.48 11.96
CA LEU A 286 -0.63 -5.69 10.93
C LEU A 286 -1.54 -6.87 11.25
N MET A 287 -1.01 -7.97 11.80
CA MET A 287 -1.83 -9.09 12.29
C MET A 287 -2.78 -8.65 13.41
N ALA A 288 -2.27 -7.89 14.38
CA ALA A 288 -3.09 -7.39 15.48
C ALA A 288 -4.18 -6.41 14.99
N ILE A 289 -3.85 -5.50 14.08
CA ILE A 289 -4.81 -4.57 13.48
C ILE A 289 -5.85 -5.34 12.66
N THR A 290 -5.43 -6.31 11.86
CA THR A 290 -6.35 -7.17 11.09
C THR A 290 -7.32 -7.87 12.02
N TYR A 291 -6.85 -8.45 13.12
CA TYR A 291 -7.71 -9.08 14.12
C TYR A 291 -8.73 -8.09 14.71
N LEU A 292 -8.31 -6.87 15.08
CA LEU A 292 -9.21 -5.84 15.60
C LEU A 292 -10.27 -5.42 14.56
N VAL A 293 -9.84 -5.27 13.30
CA VAL A 293 -10.74 -4.87 12.22
C VAL A 293 -11.72 -5.98 11.88
N VAL A 294 -11.27 -7.25 11.83
CA VAL A 294 -12.15 -8.41 11.60
C VAL A 294 -13.18 -8.58 12.70
N ARG A 295 -12.87 -8.26 13.95
CA ARG A 295 -13.87 -8.25 15.04
C ARG A 295 -15.02 -7.26 14.79
N GLU A 296 -14.72 -6.10 14.18
CA GLU A 296 -15.75 -5.10 13.80
C GLU A 296 -16.42 -5.43 12.47
N LEU A 297 -15.70 -6.10 11.56
CA LEU A 297 -16.10 -6.41 10.19
C LEU A 297 -15.71 -7.84 9.80
N PRO A 298 -16.44 -8.87 10.28
CA PRO A 298 -16.17 -10.27 9.92
C PRO A 298 -16.22 -10.53 8.41
N GLU A 299 -16.96 -9.69 7.67
CA GLU A 299 -17.06 -9.76 6.20
C GLU A 299 -15.71 -9.57 5.48
N LEU A 300 -14.69 -9.07 6.17
CA LEU A 300 -13.31 -8.99 5.63
C LEU A 300 -12.68 -10.37 5.42
N LEU A 301 -13.14 -11.39 6.14
CA LEU A 301 -12.64 -12.75 5.96
C LEU A 301 -12.85 -13.25 4.53
N THR A 302 -13.95 -12.87 3.88
CA THR A 302 -14.20 -13.25 2.47
C THR A 302 -13.14 -12.72 1.52
N VAL A 303 -12.56 -11.55 1.82
CA VAL A 303 -11.46 -10.98 1.02
C VAL A 303 -10.17 -11.75 1.26
N LEU A 304 -9.89 -12.12 2.51
CA LEU A 304 -8.74 -12.94 2.86
C LEU A 304 -8.84 -14.35 2.26
N GLU A 305 -10.02 -14.93 2.25
CA GLU A 305 -10.32 -16.21 1.60
C GLU A 305 -10.08 -16.16 0.09
N ASP A 306 -10.55 -15.08 -0.58
CA ASP A 306 -10.28 -14.87 -2.01
C ASP A 306 -8.78 -14.71 -2.32
N VAL A 307 -8.04 -13.98 -1.47
CA VAL A 307 -6.58 -13.85 -1.61
C VAL A 307 -5.89 -15.20 -1.40
N LEU A 308 -6.28 -15.96 -0.38
CA LEU A 308 -5.74 -17.30 -0.15
C LEU A 308 -6.04 -18.23 -1.32
N TYR A 309 -7.27 -18.19 -1.85
CA TYR A 309 -7.62 -18.95 -3.04
C TYR A 309 -6.73 -18.60 -4.24
N LEU A 310 -6.46 -17.32 -4.49
CA LEU A 310 -5.57 -16.90 -5.59
C LEU A 310 -4.13 -17.41 -5.41
N LEU A 311 -3.71 -17.66 -4.16
CA LEU A 311 -2.36 -18.14 -3.87
C LEU A 311 -2.25 -19.68 -3.83
N THR A 312 -3.30 -20.35 -3.34
CA THR A 312 -3.29 -21.82 -3.08
C THR A 312 -4.08 -22.62 -4.09
N GLY A 313 -5.05 -22.01 -4.76
CA GLY A 313 -6.04 -22.68 -5.62
C GLY A 313 -7.13 -23.45 -4.86
N GLU A 314 -7.14 -23.37 -3.51
CA GLU A 314 -8.09 -24.07 -2.65
C GLU A 314 -9.01 -23.09 -1.90
N ASP A 315 -10.28 -23.47 -1.72
CA ASP A 315 -11.22 -22.67 -0.93
C ASP A 315 -11.00 -22.94 0.57
N HIS A 316 -10.83 -21.86 1.35
CA HIS A 316 -10.64 -21.89 2.80
C HIS A 316 -11.81 -21.23 3.51
N ASP A 317 -12.31 -21.84 4.58
CA ASP A 317 -13.32 -21.24 5.49
C ASP A 317 -12.62 -20.70 6.75
N LEU A 318 -12.13 -19.46 6.66
CA LEU A 318 -11.46 -18.79 7.77
C LEU A 318 -12.41 -18.45 8.91
N GLN A 319 -13.69 -18.23 8.61
CA GLN A 319 -14.69 -17.93 9.62
C GLN A 319 -14.92 -19.11 10.53
N ALA A 320 -14.99 -20.31 9.99
CA ALA A 320 -15.06 -21.54 10.76
C ALA A 320 -13.77 -21.81 11.55
N ALA A 321 -12.60 -21.56 10.92
CA ALA A 321 -11.30 -21.79 11.55
C ALA A 321 -11.01 -20.84 12.74
N LEU A 322 -11.57 -19.63 12.74
CA LEU A 322 -11.38 -18.62 13.78
C LEU A 322 -12.51 -18.62 14.83
N GLU A 323 -13.47 -19.55 14.76
CA GLU A 323 -14.63 -19.66 15.65
C GLU A 323 -15.40 -18.32 15.83
N LEU A 324 -15.45 -17.50 14.79
CA LEU A 324 -16.15 -16.22 14.84
C LEU A 324 -17.66 -16.43 14.70
N PRO A 325 -18.49 -15.70 15.48
CA PRO A 325 -19.94 -15.85 15.41
C PRO A 325 -20.43 -15.52 13.98
N ARG A 326 -21.17 -16.46 13.38
CA ARG A 326 -21.88 -16.22 12.13
C ARG A 326 -23.04 -15.27 12.45
N GLU A 327 -23.01 -14.04 11.96
CA GLU A 327 -24.25 -13.26 11.93
C GLU A 327 -25.24 -14.01 11.01
N PRO A 328 -26.48 -14.25 11.46
CA PRO A 328 -27.49 -14.85 10.59
C PRO A 328 -27.64 -13.93 9.37
N VAL A 329 -27.47 -14.49 8.18
CA VAL A 329 -27.81 -13.82 6.92
C VAL A 329 -29.25 -13.33 7.10
N ALA A 330 -29.47 -12.01 7.13
CA ALA A 330 -30.81 -11.44 7.23
C ALA A 330 -31.64 -12.08 6.12
N GLU A 331 -32.61 -12.93 6.53
CA GLU A 331 -33.57 -13.54 5.63
C GLU A 331 -34.16 -12.45 4.75
N GLN A 332 -34.02 -12.60 3.45
CA GLN A 332 -34.67 -11.73 2.50
C GLN A 332 -36.18 -11.87 2.72
N PRO A 333 -36.90 -10.81 3.11
CA PRO A 333 -38.34 -10.90 3.20
C PRO A 333 -38.92 -11.02 1.79
N GLY A 334 -39.33 -12.24 1.38
CA GLY A 334 -39.98 -12.38 0.08
C GLY A 334 -39.98 -13.73 -0.61
N ALA A 335 -39.66 -14.82 0.07
CA ALA A 335 -40.02 -16.15 -0.43
C ALA A 335 -41.27 -16.65 0.33
N SER A 336 -42.44 -16.06 0.02
CA SER A 336 -43.70 -16.65 0.40
C SER A 336 -43.87 -17.98 -0.38
N GLN A 337 -43.89 -19.07 0.35
CA GLN A 337 -44.38 -20.34 -0.13
C GLN A 337 -45.81 -20.12 -0.69
N GLY A 338 -45.94 -20.27 -2.01
CA GLY A 338 -47.22 -20.47 -2.65
C GLY A 338 -47.50 -21.95 -2.69
N ASP A 339 -48.54 -22.34 -1.95
CA ASP A 339 -49.20 -23.62 -2.09
C ASP A 339 -49.80 -23.82 -3.48
#